data_08ed3346fafe641fb4738b0dc10b9f32
#
_entry.id   08ed3346fafe641fb4738b0dc10b9f32
#
_cell.length_a   1.000
_cell.length_b   1.000
_cell.length_c   1.000
_cell.angle_alpha   90.00
_cell.angle_beta   90.00
_cell.angle_gamma   90.00
#
_symmetry.space_group_name_H-M   'P 1'
#
loop_
_entity.id
_entity.type
_entity.pdbx_description
1 polymer ?
#
loop_
_entity_poly.entity_id
_entity_poly.type
_entity_poly.pdbx_seq_one_letter_code
_entity_poly.pdbx_strand_id
1 'polypeptide(L)'
;MPISAFCSTEEIWQVMMQPNPFIHTTTTGGGALACSAAIAAIRFTLREKLWEQAAAKGEYMIPKLETLAAQYPEIYERITGRGLLIWMHFHNPEVGYKVAAGLFKRGVLVGGTLTNAHTIRIEPPLVIPYELLDKVLDRLSDTLAEVKKTL
;
A
#
# COMPACT_ATOMS: atom_id res chain seq x y z
N MET A 1 1.73 -4.81 15.96
CA MET A 1 0.89 -4.11 16.96
C MET A 1 0.41 -2.81 16.34
N PRO A 2 -0.90 -2.57 16.27
CA PRO A 2 -1.43 -1.31 15.78
C PRO A 2 -1.10 -0.19 16.77
N ILE A 3 -0.61 0.92 16.25
CA ILE A 3 -0.38 2.15 17.00
C ILE A 3 -0.51 3.33 16.05
N SER A 4 -1.09 4.42 16.51
CA SER A 4 -1.11 5.69 15.81
C SER A 4 -0.71 6.80 16.79
N ALA A 5 -0.17 7.87 16.25
CA ALA A 5 0.19 9.05 17.02
C ALA A 5 -0.07 10.30 16.18
N PHE A 6 -0.41 11.38 16.85
CA PHE A 6 -0.44 12.71 16.26
C PHE A 6 0.22 13.69 17.23
N CYS A 7 0.78 14.74 16.69
CA CYS A 7 1.39 15.81 17.48
C CYS A 7 0.92 17.17 16.96
N SER A 8 0.96 18.15 17.84
CA SER A 8 0.54 19.51 17.53
C SER A 8 1.31 20.53 18.36
N THR A 9 1.06 21.82 18.12
CA THR A 9 1.60 22.90 18.95
C THR A 9 0.81 23.05 20.26
N GLU A 10 1.42 23.65 21.28
CA GLU A 10 0.75 23.92 22.55
C GLU A 10 -0.54 24.73 22.35
N GLU A 11 -0.52 25.74 21.48
CA GLU A 11 -1.69 26.58 21.18
C GLU A 11 -2.88 25.75 20.68
N ILE A 12 -2.62 24.79 19.77
CA ILE A 12 -3.67 23.93 19.24
C ILE A 12 -4.16 22.95 20.30
N TRP A 13 -3.25 22.42 21.15
CA TRP A 13 -3.62 21.53 22.24
C TRP A 13 -4.54 22.17 23.27
N GLN A 14 -4.40 23.49 23.54
CA GLN A 14 -5.28 24.21 24.49
C GLN A 14 -6.76 24.10 24.11
N VAL A 15 -7.09 24.03 22.82
CA VAL A 15 -8.48 23.81 22.37
C VAL A 15 -9.05 22.49 22.86
N MET A 16 -8.20 21.48 23.05
CA MET A 16 -8.61 20.16 23.55
C MET A 16 -8.68 20.10 25.08
N MET A 17 -8.05 21.05 25.76
CA MET A 17 -8.00 21.09 27.22
C MET A 17 -9.16 21.88 27.85
N GLN A 18 -9.75 22.81 27.11
CA GLN A 18 -10.86 23.67 27.58
C GLN A 18 -11.96 23.78 26.51
N PRO A 19 -13.26 23.73 26.90
CA PRO A 19 -13.79 23.51 28.24
C PRO A 19 -13.84 22.05 28.70
N ASN A 20 -13.53 21.09 27.83
CA ASN A 20 -13.68 19.65 28.08
C ASN A 20 -12.33 18.93 28.04
N PRO A 21 -11.59 18.86 29.16
CA PRO A 21 -10.22 18.29 29.19
C PRO A 21 -10.14 16.81 28.81
N PHE A 22 -11.26 16.08 28.74
CA PHE A 22 -11.31 14.67 28.37
C PHE A 22 -11.88 14.41 26.99
N ILE A 23 -11.92 15.41 26.12
CA ILE A 23 -12.45 15.27 24.77
C ILE A 23 -11.66 14.25 23.93
N HIS A 24 -10.38 14.07 24.25
CA HIS A 24 -9.53 13.05 23.67
C HIS A 24 -8.81 12.25 24.75
N THR A 25 -9.25 11.02 24.97
CA THR A 25 -8.65 10.12 25.96
C THR A 25 -8.67 8.68 25.45
N THR A 26 -7.76 7.87 25.91
CA THR A 26 -7.69 6.45 25.63
C THR A 26 -7.09 5.69 26.80
N THR A 27 -7.72 4.58 27.17
CA THR A 27 -7.23 3.74 28.27
C THR A 27 -5.90 3.07 27.94
N THR A 28 -5.65 2.73 26.67
CA THR A 28 -4.47 1.99 26.22
C THR A 28 -3.40 2.86 25.57
N GLY A 29 -3.63 4.19 25.49
CA GLY A 29 -2.69 5.14 24.93
C GLY A 29 -1.39 5.18 25.72
N GLY A 30 -0.26 5.21 25.05
CA GLY A 30 1.06 5.19 25.70
C GLY A 30 1.45 3.84 26.32
N GLY A 31 0.73 2.76 26.00
CA GLY A 31 1.04 1.42 26.51
C GLY A 31 2.47 0.99 26.17
N ALA A 32 3.24 0.54 27.19
CA ALA A 32 4.67 0.27 27.06
C ALA A 32 5.02 -0.70 25.91
N LEU A 33 4.25 -1.74 25.70
CA LEU A 33 4.50 -2.74 24.66
C LEU A 33 4.34 -2.13 23.26
N ALA A 34 3.26 -1.38 23.03
CA ALA A 34 3.00 -0.74 21.73
C ALA A 34 4.05 0.36 21.45
N CYS A 35 4.39 1.16 22.44
CA CYS A 35 5.41 2.20 22.33
C CYS A 35 6.79 1.60 22.05
N SER A 36 7.17 0.50 22.70
CA SER A 36 8.45 -0.18 22.43
C SER A 36 8.53 -0.69 21.01
N ALA A 37 7.45 -1.29 20.50
CA ALA A 37 7.37 -1.74 19.11
C ALA A 37 7.46 -0.56 18.12
N ALA A 38 6.76 0.55 18.41
CA ALA A 38 6.81 1.76 17.58
C ALA A 38 8.22 2.38 17.54
N ILE A 39 8.90 2.47 18.69
CA ILE A 39 10.28 2.98 18.77
C ILE A 39 11.21 2.11 17.92
N ALA A 40 11.11 0.79 18.01
CA ALA A 40 11.92 -0.12 17.23
C ALA A 40 11.67 0.06 15.71
N ALA A 41 10.40 0.14 15.29
CA ALA A 41 10.01 0.34 13.90
C ALA A 41 10.51 1.69 13.35
N ILE A 42 10.34 2.78 14.11
CA ILE A 42 10.82 4.11 13.72
C ILE A 42 12.34 4.12 13.58
N ARG A 43 13.06 3.60 14.58
CA ARG A 43 14.53 3.54 14.53
C ARG A 43 15.04 2.74 13.34
N PHE A 44 14.41 1.61 13.04
CA PHE A 44 14.73 0.81 11.86
C PHE A 44 14.48 1.59 10.57
N THR A 45 13.30 2.20 10.44
CA THR A 45 12.92 3.01 9.29
C THR A 45 13.94 4.12 9.02
N LEU A 46 14.35 4.85 10.07
CA LEU A 46 15.31 5.94 9.97
C LEU A 46 16.72 5.43 9.62
N ARG A 47 17.18 4.37 10.28
CA ARG A 47 18.52 3.78 10.06
C ARG A 47 18.67 3.27 8.63
N GLU A 48 17.68 2.53 8.13
CA GLU A 48 17.68 1.92 6.80
C GLU A 48 17.20 2.88 5.71
N LYS A 49 16.80 4.12 6.07
CA LYS A 49 16.24 5.12 5.14
C LYS A 49 15.16 4.54 4.24
N LEU A 50 14.19 3.85 4.83
CA LEU A 50 13.20 3.09 4.06
C LEU A 50 12.38 3.93 3.09
N TRP A 51 12.23 5.23 3.32
CA TRP A 51 11.58 6.15 2.37
C TRP A 51 12.37 6.33 1.07
N GLU A 52 13.73 6.34 1.13
CA GLU A 52 14.59 6.39 -0.06
C GLU A 52 14.49 5.07 -0.83
N GLN A 53 14.53 3.94 -0.13
CA GLN A 53 14.36 2.62 -0.73
C GLN A 53 12.97 2.48 -1.38
N ALA A 54 11.91 2.96 -0.74
CA ALA A 54 10.55 2.94 -1.30
C ALA A 54 10.47 3.79 -2.57
N ALA A 55 11.09 4.98 -2.57
CA ALA A 55 11.15 5.82 -3.77
C ALA A 55 11.84 5.12 -4.94
N ALA A 56 13.05 4.60 -4.71
CA ALA A 56 13.81 3.88 -5.75
C ALA A 56 13.08 2.64 -6.29
N LYS A 57 12.44 1.86 -5.41
CA LYS A 57 11.63 0.70 -5.82
C LYS A 57 10.37 1.11 -6.57
N GLY A 58 9.77 2.25 -6.23
CA GLY A 58 8.65 2.82 -6.99
C GLY A 58 9.05 3.24 -8.39
N GLU A 59 10.18 3.95 -8.53
CA GLU A 59 10.77 4.30 -9.83
C GLU A 59 11.10 3.07 -10.69
N TYR A 60 11.40 1.96 -10.06
CA TYR A 60 11.63 0.68 -10.72
C TYR A 60 10.33 -0.01 -11.16
N MET A 61 9.31 -0.03 -10.29
CA MET A 61 8.08 -0.79 -10.48
C MET A 61 7.06 -0.09 -11.38
N ILE A 62 6.83 1.21 -11.17
CA ILE A 62 5.74 1.93 -11.84
C ILE A 62 5.89 1.90 -13.37
N PRO A 63 7.06 2.21 -13.97
CA PRO A 63 7.22 2.16 -15.42
C PRO A 63 7.03 0.75 -16.00
N LYS A 64 7.43 -0.30 -15.27
CA LYS A 64 7.23 -1.70 -15.68
C LYS A 64 5.74 -2.07 -15.66
N LEU A 65 5.01 -1.62 -14.63
CA LEU A 65 3.57 -1.82 -14.55
C LEU A 65 2.83 -1.06 -15.65
N GLU A 66 3.23 0.18 -15.95
CA GLU A 66 2.66 0.97 -17.06
C GLU A 66 2.91 0.30 -18.42
N THR A 67 4.14 -0.21 -18.64
CA THR A 67 4.49 -0.96 -19.85
C THR A 67 3.64 -2.23 -19.98
N LEU A 68 3.43 -2.93 -18.87
CA LEU A 68 2.57 -4.12 -18.85
C LEU A 68 1.10 -3.75 -19.08
N ALA A 69 0.60 -2.71 -18.42
CA ALA A 69 -0.76 -2.22 -18.58
C ALA A 69 -1.07 -1.80 -20.04
N ALA A 70 -0.11 -1.18 -20.72
CA ALA A 70 -0.25 -0.76 -22.11
C ALA A 70 -0.46 -1.94 -23.08
N GLN A 71 -0.10 -3.18 -22.70
CA GLN A 71 -0.37 -4.39 -23.48
C GLN A 71 -1.80 -4.92 -23.30
N TYR A 72 -2.52 -4.40 -22.29
CA TYR A 72 -3.87 -4.83 -21.91
C TYR A 72 -4.81 -3.63 -21.71
N PRO A 73 -4.97 -2.75 -22.73
CA PRO A 73 -5.79 -1.53 -22.60
C PRO A 73 -7.27 -1.85 -22.33
N GLU A 74 -7.74 -3.05 -22.67
CA GLU A 74 -9.09 -3.53 -22.35
C GLU A 74 -9.29 -3.89 -20.88
N ILE A 75 -8.21 -4.08 -20.13
CA ILE A 75 -8.23 -4.45 -18.70
C ILE A 75 -8.02 -3.22 -17.83
N TYR A 76 -6.99 -2.43 -18.15
CA TYR A 76 -6.55 -1.31 -17.33
C TYR A 76 -7.12 0.03 -17.80
N GLU A 77 -7.50 0.86 -16.82
CA GLU A 77 -7.73 2.29 -17.02
C GLU A 77 -6.41 3.07 -16.90
N ARG A 78 -5.71 2.88 -15.79
CA ARG A 78 -4.43 3.55 -15.50
C ARG A 78 -3.70 2.89 -14.32
N ILE A 79 -2.41 3.23 -14.19
CA ILE A 79 -1.60 2.99 -13.00
C ILE A 79 -1.33 4.34 -12.33
N THR A 80 -1.40 4.39 -11.01
CA THR A 80 -0.99 5.56 -10.21
C THR A 80 -0.20 5.09 -8.99
N GLY A 81 0.64 5.96 -8.43
CA GLY A 81 1.37 5.59 -7.23
C GLY A 81 2.48 6.54 -6.86
N ARG A 82 3.02 6.30 -5.67
CA ARG A 82 4.22 6.95 -5.18
C ARG A 82 5.03 5.98 -4.32
N GLY A 83 6.29 5.77 -4.66
CA GLY A 83 7.10 4.74 -4.01
C GLY A 83 6.46 3.37 -4.17
N LEU A 84 6.37 2.62 -3.08
CA LEU A 84 5.74 1.29 -3.06
C LEU A 84 4.25 1.31 -2.70
N LEU A 85 3.59 2.44 -2.76
CA LEU A 85 2.15 2.53 -2.67
C LEU A 85 1.60 2.76 -4.08
N ILE A 86 1.17 1.70 -4.75
CA ILE A 86 0.81 1.68 -6.16
C ILE A 86 -0.63 1.20 -6.32
N TRP A 87 -1.40 1.90 -7.15
CA TRP A 87 -2.78 1.55 -7.47
C TRP A 87 -2.91 1.16 -8.94
N MET A 88 -3.49 0.00 -9.16
CA MET A 88 -3.93 -0.47 -10.47
C MET A 88 -5.42 -0.21 -10.60
N HIS A 89 -5.81 0.65 -11.54
CA HIS A 89 -7.20 0.98 -11.82
C HIS A 89 -7.68 0.18 -13.03
N PHE A 90 -8.84 -0.46 -12.87
CA PHE A 90 -9.46 -1.30 -13.88
C PHE A 90 -10.74 -0.66 -14.40
N HIS A 91 -11.17 -1.00 -15.63
CA HIS A 91 -12.38 -0.46 -16.21
C HIS A 91 -13.66 -0.85 -15.45
N ASN A 92 -13.66 -2.00 -14.79
CA ASN A 92 -14.78 -2.43 -13.97
C ASN A 92 -14.35 -3.33 -12.79
N PRO A 93 -15.23 -3.48 -11.76
CA PRO A 93 -14.91 -4.27 -10.56
C PRO A 93 -14.67 -5.75 -10.84
N GLU A 94 -15.37 -6.32 -11.81
CA GLU A 94 -15.28 -7.76 -12.12
C GLU A 94 -13.89 -8.11 -12.65
N VAL A 95 -13.34 -7.27 -13.52
CA VAL A 95 -11.98 -7.42 -14.03
C VAL A 95 -10.96 -7.30 -12.90
N GLY A 96 -11.09 -6.28 -12.05
CA GLY A 96 -10.23 -6.14 -10.87
C GLY A 96 -10.27 -7.36 -9.96
N TYR A 97 -11.45 -7.91 -9.71
CA TYR A 97 -11.61 -9.13 -8.93
C TYR A 97 -10.93 -10.34 -9.58
N LYS A 98 -11.10 -10.54 -10.89
CA LYS A 98 -10.44 -11.63 -11.64
C LYS A 98 -8.91 -11.52 -11.54
N VAL A 99 -8.37 -10.32 -11.67
CA VAL A 99 -6.92 -10.07 -11.53
C VAL A 99 -6.45 -10.37 -10.10
N ALA A 100 -7.15 -9.88 -9.07
CA ALA A 100 -6.80 -10.16 -7.68
C ALA A 100 -6.84 -11.66 -7.37
N ALA A 101 -7.89 -12.35 -7.80
CA ALA A 101 -8.04 -13.80 -7.62
C ALA A 101 -6.95 -14.60 -8.36
N GLY A 102 -6.59 -14.18 -9.58
CA GLY A 102 -5.53 -14.79 -10.37
C GLY A 102 -4.14 -14.61 -9.73
N LEU A 103 -3.86 -13.42 -9.18
CA LEU A 103 -2.66 -13.14 -8.41
C LEU A 103 -2.60 -13.97 -7.13
N PHE A 104 -3.71 -14.07 -6.39
CA PHE A 104 -3.81 -14.88 -5.18
C PHE A 104 -3.50 -16.35 -5.46
N LYS A 105 -4.06 -16.94 -6.53
CA LYS A 105 -3.76 -18.32 -6.97
C LYS A 105 -2.26 -18.52 -7.27
N ARG A 106 -1.58 -17.45 -7.68
CA ARG A 106 -0.13 -17.45 -7.96
C ARG A 106 0.72 -17.05 -6.76
N GLY A 107 0.11 -16.94 -5.56
CA GLY A 107 0.81 -16.61 -4.32
C GLY A 107 1.21 -15.15 -4.20
N VAL A 108 0.49 -14.23 -4.85
CA VAL A 108 0.62 -12.78 -4.67
C VAL A 108 -0.64 -12.25 -4.01
N LEU A 109 -0.51 -11.79 -2.78
CA LEU A 109 -1.58 -11.13 -2.05
C LEU A 109 -1.57 -9.63 -2.37
N VAL A 110 -2.69 -9.12 -2.83
CA VAL A 110 -2.89 -7.69 -3.11
C VAL A 110 -4.05 -7.13 -2.29
N GLY A 111 -4.01 -5.83 -2.03
CA GLY A 111 -5.06 -5.13 -1.28
C GLY A 111 -6.17 -4.59 -2.20
N GLY A 112 -7.42 -4.82 -1.85
CA GLY A 112 -8.53 -4.07 -2.42
C GLY A 112 -8.69 -2.69 -1.77
N THR A 113 -9.52 -1.83 -2.35
CA THR A 113 -9.95 -0.58 -1.73
C THR A 113 -11.41 -0.70 -1.28
N LEU A 114 -11.72 -0.26 -0.06
CA LEU A 114 -13.08 -0.32 0.48
C LEU A 114 -14.04 0.62 -0.26
N THR A 115 -13.51 1.71 -0.81
CA THR A 115 -14.29 2.78 -1.43
C THR A 115 -14.39 2.66 -2.95
N ASN A 116 -13.52 1.87 -3.58
CA ASN A 116 -13.49 1.72 -5.04
C ASN A 116 -13.09 0.30 -5.43
N ALA A 117 -14.07 -0.52 -5.78
CA ALA A 117 -13.87 -1.91 -6.21
C ALA A 117 -13.14 -2.06 -7.56
N HIS A 118 -12.99 -0.95 -8.32
CA HIS A 118 -12.22 -0.91 -9.57
C HIS A 118 -10.70 -0.82 -9.34
N THR A 119 -10.24 -0.76 -8.08
CA THR A 119 -8.83 -0.48 -7.78
C THR A 119 -8.24 -1.55 -6.88
N ILE A 120 -7.08 -2.05 -7.26
CA ILE A 120 -6.23 -2.94 -6.45
C ILE A 120 -4.97 -2.19 -6.06
N ARG A 121 -4.49 -2.43 -4.84
CA ARG A 121 -3.24 -1.87 -4.34
C ARG A 121 -2.13 -2.91 -4.33
N ILE A 122 -0.96 -2.51 -4.83
CA ILE A 122 0.32 -3.17 -4.60
C ILE A 122 1.03 -2.35 -3.53
N GLU A 123 1.17 -2.90 -2.33
CA GLU A 123 1.76 -2.26 -1.16
C GLU A 123 2.63 -3.26 -0.38
N PRO A 124 3.76 -3.67 -0.97
CA PRO A 124 4.64 -4.63 -0.33
C PRO A 124 5.39 -4.01 0.84
N PRO A 125 5.98 -4.83 1.74
CA PRO A 125 6.89 -4.32 2.75
C PRO A 125 8.00 -3.48 2.13
N LEU A 126 8.40 -2.35 2.76
CA LEU A 126 9.42 -1.45 2.23
C LEU A 126 10.78 -2.12 2.04
N VAL A 127 11.03 -3.20 2.79
CA VAL A 127 12.27 -4.01 2.72
C VAL A 127 12.23 -5.09 1.62
N ILE A 128 11.18 -5.17 0.82
CA ILE A 128 11.05 -6.19 -0.23
C ILE A 128 12.27 -6.17 -1.17
N PRO A 129 12.91 -7.30 -1.48
CA PRO A 129 13.98 -7.35 -2.46
C PRO A 129 13.45 -7.24 -3.90
N TYR A 130 14.30 -6.75 -4.81
CA TYR A 130 13.93 -6.55 -6.22
C TYR A 130 13.52 -7.85 -6.92
N GLU A 131 14.13 -8.98 -6.56
CA GLU A 131 13.80 -10.31 -7.13
C GLU A 131 12.36 -10.73 -6.83
N LEU A 132 11.80 -10.28 -5.69
CA LEU A 132 10.38 -10.51 -5.39
C LEU A 132 9.47 -9.54 -6.13
N LEU A 133 9.92 -8.31 -6.38
CA LEU A 133 9.18 -7.36 -7.24
C LEU A 133 9.09 -7.89 -8.67
N ASP A 134 10.18 -8.43 -9.22
CA ASP A 134 10.17 -9.05 -10.55
C ASP A 134 9.22 -10.26 -10.60
N LYS A 135 9.25 -11.12 -9.57
CA LYS A 135 8.28 -12.24 -9.47
C LYS A 135 6.83 -11.78 -9.45
N VAL A 136 6.54 -10.63 -8.82
CA VAL A 136 5.18 -10.05 -8.84
C VAL A 136 4.80 -9.63 -10.26
N LEU A 137 5.71 -8.98 -10.99
CA LEU A 137 5.50 -8.57 -12.39
C LEU A 137 5.25 -9.77 -13.30
N ASP A 138 6.06 -10.83 -13.18
CA ASP A 138 5.89 -12.06 -13.97
C ASP A 138 4.52 -12.70 -13.71
N ARG A 139 4.15 -12.85 -12.44
CA ARG A 139 2.85 -13.43 -12.03
C ARG A 139 1.67 -12.57 -12.44
N LEU A 140 1.85 -11.26 -12.44
CA LEU A 140 0.84 -10.32 -12.94
C LEU A 140 0.68 -10.46 -14.45
N SER A 141 1.77 -10.56 -15.22
CA SER A 141 1.74 -10.79 -16.66
C SER A 141 0.97 -12.06 -17.02
N ASP A 142 1.28 -13.18 -16.34
CA ASP A 142 0.56 -14.45 -16.52
C ASP A 142 -0.93 -14.33 -16.18
N THR A 143 -1.24 -13.58 -15.10
CA THR A 143 -2.62 -13.35 -14.68
C THR A 143 -3.41 -12.54 -15.71
N LEU A 144 -2.81 -11.50 -16.26
CA LEU A 144 -3.45 -10.65 -17.26
C LEU A 144 -3.70 -11.42 -18.57
N ALA A 145 -2.74 -12.25 -18.98
CA ALA A 145 -2.91 -13.12 -20.15
C ALA A 145 -4.06 -14.13 -19.98
N GLU A 146 -4.29 -14.63 -18.76
CA GLU A 146 -5.42 -15.50 -18.44
C GLU A 146 -6.74 -14.72 -18.40
N VAL A 147 -6.78 -13.58 -17.72
CA VAL A 147 -7.98 -12.74 -17.62
C VAL A 147 -8.46 -12.26 -18.98
N LYS A 148 -7.53 -11.84 -19.87
CA LYS A 148 -7.85 -11.43 -21.23
C LYS A 148 -8.64 -12.49 -22.01
N LYS A 149 -8.37 -13.78 -21.81
CA LYS A 149 -9.09 -14.88 -22.47
C LYS A 149 -10.53 -15.04 -21.99
N THR A 150 -10.88 -14.37 -20.88
CA THR A 150 -12.21 -14.48 -20.23
C THR A 150 -13.05 -13.21 -20.36
N LEU A 151 -12.53 -12.21 -21.06
CA LEU A 151 -13.24 -10.98 -21.45
C LEU A 151 -13.95 -11.18 -22.78
#